data_99e9c01af61e49be00d5981d0200053d
#
_entry.id   99e9c01af61e49be00d5981d0200053d
#
_cell.length_a   1.000
_cell.length_b   1.000
_cell.length_c   1.000
_cell.angle_alpha   90.00
_cell.angle_beta   90.00
_cell.angle_gamma   90.00
#
_symmetry.space_group_name_H-M   'P 1'
#
loop_
_entity.id
_entity.type
_entity.pdbx_description
1 polymer ?
#
loop_
_entity_poly.entity_id
_entity_poly.type
_entity_poly.pdbx_seq_one_letter_code
_entity_poly.pdbx_strand_id
1 'polypeptide(L)'
;MFGGVASLLWGAMGLIGMKKVLHVLFVIPASTHLIGLSLPTDWLIITGLVALSLTFTILAGVHGLVWTDLAEFLIAIFATYFLLFLVLHQVGWGDGLRSRLAAIGPATRHSLDFLPPWGLILVYYLFISPFLNQGGWSPSIQRFLCVKNEREVVYTSISNSILTFAVRGVPFIIIGLCAWILVPDAEILAKFPPLQMPNGSFMPDRERIYPLLAMHLLPTGMLGMAVGAFLCAFIVALSTNIQNSTAVFVNDCYRAYISPGREDHHYVTVARVYIVFATFITILFGVSINNILQTNMIIINLVVGAGFVKLLRFVWWRVNGSAEVAAQIASALGVAFFLTPPGKQFQVFLAHLARLSGNDGFYISSQLALVSLSTLSALVVMVLTRPEPKAHLSAFYELIRPFGFWGPVRSGEASEPDPFGLQLGLTFAIIAINLGVLAAMLLFFLGFITYAAGAAVLAVASWMWIRDLVERLYPEEIGDPLADPLPSETAVQGH
;
A
#
# COMPACT_ATOMS: atom_id res chain seq x y z
N MET A 1 5.24 2.40 -16.34
CA MET A 1 5.11 3.87 -16.31
C MET A 1 4.16 4.35 -15.20
N PHE A 2 2.89 3.95 -15.20
CA PHE A 2 1.93 4.37 -14.15
C PHE A 2 2.32 3.95 -12.73
N GLY A 3 2.93 2.77 -12.54
CA GLY A 3 3.49 2.36 -11.27
C GLY A 3 4.57 3.31 -10.72
N GLY A 4 5.40 3.87 -11.61
CA GLY A 4 6.37 4.89 -11.24
C GLY A 4 5.70 6.18 -10.74
N VAL A 5 4.64 6.65 -11.41
CA VAL A 5 3.87 7.82 -10.97
C VAL A 5 3.20 7.56 -9.62
N ALA A 6 2.59 6.39 -9.44
CA ALA A 6 2.01 5.99 -8.16
C ALA A 6 3.04 6.00 -7.02
N SER A 7 4.26 5.52 -7.28
CA SER A 7 5.36 5.56 -6.30
C SER A 7 5.72 7.00 -5.90
N LEU A 8 5.76 7.95 -6.85
CA LEU A 8 6.02 9.35 -6.51
C LEU A 8 4.91 9.96 -5.64
N LEU A 9 3.66 9.61 -5.90
CA LEU A 9 2.53 10.04 -5.07
C LEU A 9 2.58 9.41 -3.67
N TRP A 10 3.00 8.13 -3.54
CA TRP A 10 3.24 7.51 -2.24
C TRP A 10 4.36 8.22 -1.46
N GLY A 11 5.44 8.61 -2.14
CA GLY A 11 6.50 9.42 -1.54
C GLY A 11 5.99 10.79 -1.07
N ALA A 12 5.17 11.46 -1.89
CA ALA A 12 4.55 12.73 -1.54
C ALA A 12 3.61 12.61 -0.32
N MET A 13 2.87 11.50 -0.21
CA MET A 13 2.01 11.23 0.95
C MET A 13 2.82 11.15 2.25
N GLY A 14 3.99 10.52 2.21
CA GLY A 14 4.94 10.53 3.33
C GLY A 14 5.39 11.95 3.72
N LEU A 15 5.70 12.81 2.73
CA LEU A 15 6.03 14.23 2.94
C LEU A 15 4.91 14.98 3.65
N ILE A 16 3.66 14.79 3.21
CA ILE A 16 2.48 15.43 3.83
C ILE A 16 2.34 14.97 5.29
N GLY A 17 2.50 13.67 5.54
CA GLY A 17 2.44 13.11 6.89
C GLY A 17 3.50 13.70 7.81
N MET A 18 4.78 13.72 7.37
CA MET A 18 5.87 14.27 8.19
C MET A 18 5.73 15.79 8.40
N LYS A 19 5.30 16.53 7.37
CA LYS A 19 4.95 17.95 7.52
C LYS A 19 3.93 18.18 8.64
N LYS A 20 2.85 17.38 8.67
CA LYS A 20 1.83 17.48 9.73
C LYS A 20 2.36 17.15 11.12
N VAL A 21 3.24 16.15 11.23
CA VAL A 21 3.91 15.83 12.50
C VAL A 21 4.74 17.01 12.99
N LEU A 22 5.55 17.62 12.12
CA LEU A 22 6.38 18.76 12.48
C LEU A 22 5.55 19.99 12.88
N HIS A 23 4.45 20.27 12.18
CA HIS A 23 3.53 21.38 12.54
C HIS A 23 2.81 21.17 13.87
N VAL A 24 2.64 19.93 14.33
CA VAL A 24 2.08 19.65 15.66
C VAL A 24 3.13 19.84 16.74
N LEU A 25 4.35 19.39 16.50
CA LEU A 25 5.43 19.40 17.49
C LEU A 25 6.09 20.77 17.67
N PHE A 26 6.14 21.55 16.60
CA PHE A 26 6.81 22.84 16.57
C PHE A 26 5.83 23.93 16.15
N VAL A 27 5.94 25.10 16.79
CA VAL A 27 5.22 26.30 16.37
C VAL A 27 5.92 26.86 15.13
N ILE A 28 5.43 26.48 13.96
CA ILE A 28 6.03 26.84 12.68
C ILE A 28 5.27 28.02 12.08
N PRO A 29 5.94 29.16 11.79
CA PRO A 29 5.30 30.30 11.13
C PRO A 29 4.91 29.97 9.69
N ALA A 30 3.85 30.60 9.16
CA ALA A 30 3.37 30.37 7.80
C ALA A 30 4.42 30.76 6.72
N SER A 31 5.24 31.77 6.99
CA SER A 31 6.31 32.24 6.11
C SER A 31 7.59 32.52 6.89
N THR A 32 8.70 32.24 6.26
CA THR A 32 10.05 32.52 6.80
C THR A 32 10.80 33.43 5.84
N HIS A 33 11.47 34.43 6.35
CA HIS A 33 12.32 35.33 5.57
C HIS A 33 13.72 34.72 5.45
N LEU A 34 14.08 34.31 4.25
CA LEU A 34 15.40 33.78 3.94
C LEU A 34 16.05 34.67 2.85
N ILE A 35 17.21 35.25 3.12
CA ILE A 35 17.97 36.07 2.14
C ILE A 35 17.11 37.16 1.49
N GLY A 36 16.23 37.81 2.25
CA GLY A 36 15.35 38.91 1.77
C GLY A 36 14.10 38.42 0.99
N LEU A 37 13.90 37.11 0.81
CA LEU A 37 12.70 36.53 0.20
C LEU A 37 11.80 35.94 1.29
N SER A 38 10.49 36.25 1.21
CA SER A 38 9.47 35.62 2.06
C SER A 38 9.02 34.30 1.37
N LEU A 39 9.52 33.17 1.89
CA LEU A 39 9.14 31.84 1.38
C LEU A 39 8.10 31.21 2.33
N PRO A 40 7.10 30.51 1.79
CA PRO A 40 6.23 29.66 2.62
C PRO A 40 7.08 28.62 3.35
N THR A 41 6.93 28.52 4.67
CA THR A 41 7.77 27.64 5.50
C THR A 41 7.60 26.17 5.12
N ASP A 42 6.43 25.77 4.62
CA ASP A 42 6.18 24.42 4.10
C ASP A 42 7.16 24.01 3.01
N TRP A 43 7.53 24.92 2.11
CA TRP A 43 8.53 24.65 1.07
C TRP A 43 9.91 24.35 1.65
N LEU A 44 10.31 25.10 2.67
CA LEU A 44 11.61 24.90 3.33
C LEU A 44 11.64 23.57 4.08
N ILE A 45 10.57 23.24 4.81
CA ILE A 45 10.44 21.96 5.52
C ILE A 45 10.52 20.78 4.53
N ILE A 46 9.70 20.80 3.49
CA ILE A 46 9.64 19.73 2.51
C ILE A 46 10.98 19.57 1.79
N THR A 47 11.58 20.67 1.34
CA THR A 47 12.87 20.63 0.67
C THR A 47 13.97 20.11 1.61
N GLY A 48 13.99 20.53 2.86
CA GLY A 48 14.92 20.05 3.89
C GLY A 48 14.77 18.54 4.16
N LEU A 49 13.55 18.05 4.31
CA LEU A 49 13.26 16.64 4.50
C LEU A 49 13.69 15.80 3.29
N VAL A 50 13.46 16.29 2.09
CA VAL A 50 13.88 15.62 0.86
C VAL A 50 15.40 15.61 0.72
N ALA A 51 16.06 16.72 1.01
CA ALA A 51 17.53 16.79 0.98
C ALA A 51 18.15 15.81 1.99
N LEU A 52 17.60 15.71 3.19
CA LEU A 52 18.00 14.74 4.20
C LEU A 52 17.82 13.30 3.69
N SER A 53 16.66 12.98 3.11
CA SER A 53 16.38 11.66 2.54
C SER A 53 17.33 11.30 1.41
N LEU A 54 17.60 12.21 0.47
CA LEU A 54 18.56 11.98 -0.63
C LEU A 54 19.97 11.76 -0.12
N THR A 55 20.43 12.57 0.85
CA THR A 55 21.75 12.41 1.45
C THR A 55 21.89 11.03 2.09
N PHE A 56 20.88 10.61 2.87
CA PHE A 56 20.84 9.29 3.47
C PHE A 56 20.87 8.18 2.42
N THR A 57 20.06 8.29 1.37
CA THR A 57 19.99 7.30 0.28
C THR A 57 21.34 7.13 -0.44
N ILE A 58 22.05 8.23 -0.67
CA ILE A 58 23.35 8.21 -1.34
C ILE A 58 24.42 7.54 -0.44
N LEU A 59 24.37 7.80 0.87
CA LEU A 59 25.40 7.32 1.81
C LEU A 59 25.17 5.87 2.25
N ALA A 60 23.91 5.45 2.47
CA ALA A 60 23.60 4.17 3.09
C ALA A 60 23.77 2.97 2.16
N GLY A 61 23.54 3.12 0.85
CA GLY A 61 23.47 2.00 -0.09
C GLY A 61 22.38 0.98 0.28
N VAL A 62 22.30 -0.13 -0.47
CA VAL A 62 21.23 -1.13 -0.30
C VAL A 62 21.34 -1.88 1.05
N HIS A 63 22.55 -2.27 1.44
CA HIS A 63 22.77 -3.00 2.70
C HIS A 63 22.50 -2.13 3.93
N GLY A 64 22.96 -0.87 3.91
CA GLY A 64 22.68 0.07 4.99
C GLY A 64 21.18 0.31 5.17
N LEU A 65 20.43 0.37 4.07
CA LEU A 65 18.99 0.56 4.08
C LEU A 65 18.25 -0.58 4.82
N VAL A 66 18.62 -1.84 4.59
CA VAL A 66 17.96 -2.99 5.24
C VAL A 66 18.16 -2.98 6.77
N TRP A 67 19.36 -2.67 7.25
CA TRP A 67 19.63 -2.60 8.68
C TRP A 67 18.95 -1.41 9.36
N THR A 68 18.89 -0.27 8.67
CA THR A 68 18.15 0.90 9.18
C THR A 68 16.65 0.67 9.21
N ASP A 69 16.08 -0.01 8.19
CA ASP A 69 14.67 -0.41 8.16
C ASP A 69 14.31 -1.28 9.37
N LEU A 70 15.17 -2.25 9.71
CA LEU A 70 14.95 -3.12 10.86
C LEU A 70 15.03 -2.35 12.19
N ALA A 71 16.06 -1.53 12.37
CA ALA A 71 16.22 -0.74 13.59
C ALA A 71 15.07 0.26 13.77
N GLU A 72 14.67 0.94 12.69
CA GLU A 72 13.52 1.84 12.67
C GLU A 72 12.23 1.12 13.05
N PHE A 73 11.97 -0.03 12.43
CA PHE A 73 10.78 -0.84 12.74
C PHE A 73 10.70 -1.18 14.23
N LEU A 74 11.80 -1.63 14.84
CA LEU A 74 11.83 -1.97 16.26
C LEU A 74 11.59 -0.75 17.17
N ILE A 75 12.21 0.38 16.85
CA ILE A 75 12.04 1.63 17.62
C ILE A 75 10.61 2.16 17.45
N ALA A 76 10.06 2.15 16.24
CA ALA A 76 8.70 2.59 15.96
C ALA A 76 7.66 1.73 16.68
N ILE A 77 7.81 0.40 16.63
CA ILE A 77 6.94 -0.53 17.35
C ILE A 77 6.99 -0.26 18.85
N PHE A 78 8.19 -0.17 19.44
CA PHE A 78 8.35 0.09 20.86
C PHE A 78 7.67 1.41 21.28
N ALA A 79 7.93 2.51 20.57
CA ALA A 79 7.32 3.81 20.86
C ALA A 79 5.79 3.79 20.71
N THR A 80 5.28 3.09 19.68
CA THR A 80 3.83 2.99 19.43
C THR A 80 3.13 2.16 20.50
N TYR A 81 3.70 1.03 20.92
CA TYR A 81 3.13 0.20 21.99
C TYR A 81 3.22 0.89 23.35
N PHE A 82 4.28 1.66 23.60
CA PHE A 82 4.36 2.46 24.81
C PHE A 82 3.28 3.55 24.84
N LEU A 83 3.06 4.25 23.74
CA LEU A 83 1.94 5.19 23.61
C LEU A 83 0.59 4.49 23.79
N LEU A 84 0.40 3.33 23.15
CA LEU A 84 -0.81 2.53 23.28
C LEU A 84 -1.09 2.17 24.74
N PHE A 85 -0.07 1.75 25.50
CA PHE A 85 -0.19 1.45 26.91
C PHE A 85 -0.68 2.66 27.71
N LEU A 86 -0.08 3.84 27.49
CA LEU A 86 -0.47 5.06 28.21
C LEU A 86 -1.90 5.48 27.87
N VAL A 87 -2.27 5.41 26.60
CA VAL A 87 -3.61 5.79 26.13
C VAL A 87 -4.67 4.85 26.69
N LEU A 88 -4.43 3.54 26.66
CA LEU A 88 -5.33 2.54 27.24
C LEU A 88 -5.46 2.70 28.76
N HIS A 89 -4.38 3.03 29.44
CA HIS A 89 -4.42 3.31 30.89
C HIS A 89 -5.33 4.52 31.20
N GLN A 90 -5.27 5.60 30.41
CA GLN A 90 -6.12 6.76 30.60
C GLN A 90 -7.60 6.49 30.30
N VAL A 91 -7.88 5.66 29.29
CA VAL A 91 -9.26 5.33 28.89
C VAL A 91 -9.88 4.28 29.83
N GLY A 92 -9.07 3.51 30.55
CA GLY A 92 -9.52 2.43 31.45
C GLY A 92 -9.55 1.07 30.77
N TRP A 93 -8.57 0.80 29.89
CA TRP A 93 -8.42 -0.44 29.13
C TRP A 93 -9.64 -0.80 28.26
N GLY A 94 -9.77 -2.06 27.86
CA GLY A 94 -10.82 -2.51 26.96
C GLY A 94 -12.24 -2.21 27.45
N ASP A 95 -12.51 -2.40 28.75
CA ASP A 95 -13.84 -2.12 29.33
C ASP A 95 -14.14 -0.62 29.36
N GLY A 96 -13.17 0.20 29.76
CA GLY A 96 -13.28 1.65 29.73
C GLY A 96 -13.43 2.18 28.30
N LEU A 97 -12.66 1.63 27.35
CA LEU A 97 -12.76 1.99 25.95
C LEU A 97 -14.16 1.70 25.40
N ARG A 98 -14.70 0.50 25.62
CA ARG A 98 -16.05 0.12 25.15
C ARG A 98 -17.13 0.98 25.74
N SER A 99 -17.11 1.22 27.06
CA SER A 99 -18.13 2.02 27.74
C SER A 99 -18.15 3.46 27.23
N ARG A 100 -16.96 4.07 27.02
CA ARG A 100 -16.87 5.44 26.50
C ARG A 100 -17.25 5.53 25.01
N LEU A 101 -16.86 4.53 24.18
CA LEU A 101 -17.32 4.46 22.79
C LEU A 101 -18.84 4.30 22.69
N ALA A 102 -19.45 3.50 23.58
CA ALA A 102 -20.91 3.34 23.62
C ALA A 102 -21.65 4.62 24.03
N ALA A 103 -21.00 5.50 24.80
CA ALA A 103 -21.57 6.79 25.21
C ALA A 103 -21.50 7.87 24.11
N ILE A 104 -20.74 7.63 23.03
CA ILE A 104 -20.66 8.54 21.90
C ILE A 104 -22.01 8.58 21.16
N GLY A 105 -22.49 9.78 20.85
CA GLY A 105 -23.78 9.99 20.21
C GLY A 105 -23.94 9.30 18.85
N PRO A 106 -25.18 9.03 18.41
CA PRO A 106 -25.47 8.21 17.23
C PRO A 106 -24.86 8.75 15.93
N ALA A 107 -24.71 10.06 15.78
CA ALA A 107 -24.11 10.68 14.60
C ALA A 107 -22.61 10.33 14.44
N THR A 108 -21.88 10.18 15.55
CA THR A 108 -20.46 9.82 15.55
C THR A 108 -20.29 8.31 15.57
N ARG A 109 -21.28 7.58 16.11
CA ARG A 109 -21.24 6.11 16.21
C ARG A 109 -21.16 5.43 14.85
N HIS A 110 -21.86 5.94 13.83
CA HIS A 110 -21.76 5.42 12.45
C HIS A 110 -20.36 5.56 11.85
N SER A 111 -19.58 6.55 12.28
CA SER A 111 -18.18 6.71 11.85
C SER A 111 -17.21 5.72 12.53
N LEU A 112 -17.69 5.02 13.57
CA LEU A 112 -16.95 4.03 14.34
C LEU A 112 -17.40 2.60 14.04
N ASP A 113 -18.36 2.41 13.14
CA ASP A 113 -18.76 1.08 12.70
C ASP A 113 -17.57 0.44 11.94
N PHE A 114 -16.97 -0.58 12.54
CA PHE A 114 -15.85 -1.32 11.94
C PHE A 114 -16.26 -2.08 10.68
N LEU A 115 -17.53 -2.38 10.56
CA LEU A 115 -18.10 -3.10 9.44
C LEU A 115 -19.07 -2.16 8.74
N PRO A 116 -18.77 -1.70 7.51
CA PRO A 116 -19.76 -1.02 6.69
C PRO A 116 -20.98 -1.92 6.46
N PRO A 117 -22.13 -1.42 6.02
CA PRO A 117 -23.30 -2.24 5.74
C PRO A 117 -22.98 -3.43 4.84
N TRP A 118 -23.48 -4.61 5.16
CA TRP A 118 -23.08 -5.89 4.55
C TRP A 118 -22.96 -5.87 3.02
N GLY A 119 -23.88 -5.24 2.32
CA GLY A 119 -23.83 -5.16 0.85
C GLY A 119 -22.60 -4.46 0.32
N LEU A 120 -22.17 -3.40 0.99
CA LEU A 120 -21.03 -2.59 0.60
C LEU A 120 -19.69 -3.26 0.91
N ILE A 121 -19.62 -3.95 2.06
CA ILE A 121 -18.45 -4.75 2.46
C ILE A 121 -18.21 -5.84 1.43
N LEU A 122 -19.22 -6.58 1.09
CA LEU A 122 -19.11 -7.68 0.14
C LEU A 122 -18.57 -7.18 -1.20
N VAL A 123 -19.13 -6.08 -1.70
CA VAL A 123 -18.68 -5.47 -2.96
C VAL A 123 -17.25 -4.96 -2.85
N TYR A 124 -16.91 -4.24 -1.79
CA TYR A 124 -15.57 -3.69 -1.63
C TYR A 124 -14.52 -4.80 -1.48
N TYR A 125 -14.72 -5.75 -0.58
CA TYR A 125 -13.72 -6.79 -0.32
C TYR A 125 -13.65 -7.87 -1.39
N LEU A 126 -14.75 -8.23 -2.04
CA LEU A 126 -14.74 -9.24 -3.11
C LEU A 126 -14.32 -8.67 -4.47
N PHE A 127 -14.71 -7.43 -4.78
CA PHE A 127 -14.50 -6.88 -6.12
C PHE A 127 -13.42 -5.82 -6.21
N ILE A 128 -13.21 -5.00 -5.19
CA ILE A 128 -12.24 -3.89 -5.25
C ILE A 128 -10.92 -4.25 -4.57
N SER A 129 -10.97 -4.74 -3.35
CA SER A 129 -9.78 -5.02 -2.54
C SER A 129 -8.78 -5.98 -3.22
N PRO A 130 -9.21 -7.07 -3.90
CA PRO A 130 -8.29 -7.92 -4.65
C PRO A 130 -7.53 -7.20 -5.75
N PHE A 131 -8.10 -6.14 -6.32
CA PHE A 131 -7.48 -5.37 -7.40
C PHE A 131 -6.56 -4.26 -6.89
N LEU A 132 -6.72 -3.81 -5.66
CA LEU A 132 -5.96 -2.68 -5.11
C LEU A 132 -4.46 -2.97 -4.99
N ASN A 133 -4.08 -4.21 -4.73
CA ASN A 133 -2.69 -4.61 -4.47
C ASN A 133 -2.06 -5.48 -5.57
N GLN A 134 -2.77 -5.69 -6.67
CA GLN A 134 -2.32 -6.57 -7.77
C GLN A 134 -1.41 -5.83 -8.74
N GLY A 135 -0.35 -5.31 -8.30
CA GLY A 135 0.35 -4.43 -9.19
C GLY A 135 1.79 -4.69 -9.45
N GLY A 136 2.44 -5.76 -9.28
CA GLY A 136 3.84 -5.94 -9.73
C GLY A 136 4.81 -4.75 -9.49
N TRP A 137 4.27 -3.60 -9.11
CA TRP A 137 4.98 -2.36 -8.81
C TRP A 137 5.24 -2.18 -7.30
N SER A 138 4.70 -3.08 -6.48
CA SER A 138 4.91 -3.02 -5.04
C SER A 138 6.39 -3.25 -4.70
N PRO A 139 7.02 -2.39 -3.91
CA PRO A 139 8.37 -2.60 -3.40
C PRO A 139 8.55 -3.95 -2.69
N SER A 140 7.45 -4.51 -2.16
CA SER A 140 7.43 -5.83 -1.53
C SER A 140 7.77 -6.96 -2.50
N ILE A 141 7.33 -6.89 -3.77
CA ILE A 141 7.64 -7.92 -4.78
C ILE A 141 9.13 -7.97 -5.07
N GLN A 142 9.81 -6.82 -5.17
CA GLN A 142 11.25 -6.79 -5.36
C GLN A 142 11.99 -7.49 -4.21
N ARG A 143 11.48 -7.38 -2.98
CA ARG A 143 12.05 -8.07 -1.81
C ARG A 143 11.79 -9.57 -1.85
N PHE A 144 10.65 -10.02 -2.35
CA PHE A 144 10.36 -11.45 -2.53
C PHE A 144 11.25 -12.12 -3.58
N LEU A 145 11.71 -11.39 -4.60
CA LEU A 145 12.67 -11.90 -5.58
C LEU A 145 14.09 -12.14 -5.01
N CYS A 146 14.39 -11.62 -3.81
CA CYS A 146 15.66 -11.82 -3.13
C CYS A 146 15.67 -13.03 -2.19
N VAL A 147 14.58 -13.80 -2.12
CA VAL A 147 14.42 -14.97 -1.25
C VAL A 147 14.93 -16.22 -1.98
N LYS A 148 15.46 -17.21 -1.23
CA LYS A 148 16.17 -18.37 -1.80
C LYS A 148 15.30 -19.30 -2.62
N ASN A 149 14.06 -19.54 -2.20
CA ASN A 149 13.16 -20.52 -2.83
C ASN A 149 11.69 -20.11 -2.64
N GLU A 150 10.78 -20.76 -3.35
CA GLU A 150 9.35 -20.49 -3.35
C GLU A 150 8.70 -20.71 -1.98
N ARG A 151 9.16 -21.71 -1.22
CA ARG A 151 8.72 -22.00 0.14
C ARG A 151 8.96 -20.80 1.08
N GLU A 152 10.15 -20.22 1.03
CA GLU A 152 10.50 -19.05 1.81
C GLU A 152 9.73 -17.79 1.37
N VAL A 153 9.38 -17.66 0.09
CA VAL A 153 8.50 -16.58 -0.39
C VAL A 153 7.15 -16.61 0.31
N VAL A 154 6.54 -17.78 0.47
CA VAL A 154 5.26 -17.94 1.16
C VAL A 154 5.38 -17.49 2.62
N TYR A 155 6.40 -17.99 3.36
CA TYR A 155 6.60 -17.61 4.77
C TYR A 155 6.92 -16.11 4.93
N THR A 156 7.74 -15.55 4.05
CA THR A 156 8.06 -14.13 4.05
C THR A 156 6.82 -13.27 3.78
N SER A 157 5.96 -13.69 2.86
CA SER A 157 4.70 -12.99 2.55
C SER A 157 3.75 -13.00 3.75
N ILE A 158 3.58 -14.15 4.41
CA ILE A 158 2.75 -14.28 5.62
C ILE A 158 3.31 -13.39 6.74
N SER A 159 4.62 -13.48 7.01
CA SER A 159 5.28 -12.69 8.04
C SER A 159 5.14 -11.20 7.78
N ASN A 160 5.36 -10.74 6.54
CA ASN A 160 5.17 -9.35 6.15
C ASN A 160 3.73 -8.87 6.37
N SER A 161 2.74 -9.70 6.03
CA SER A 161 1.33 -9.37 6.25
C SER A 161 0.99 -9.25 7.73
N ILE A 162 1.41 -10.21 8.57
CA ILE A 162 1.17 -10.19 10.01
C ILE A 162 1.85 -8.98 10.66
N LEU A 163 3.12 -8.72 10.35
CA LEU A 163 3.87 -7.58 10.90
C LEU A 163 3.25 -6.25 10.49
N THR A 164 2.82 -6.12 9.24
CA THR A 164 2.26 -4.87 8.72
C THR A 164 0.85 -4.59 9.22
N PHE A 165 -0.04 -5.58 9.13
CA PHE A 165 -1.47 -5.35 9.42
C PHE A 165 -1.84 -5.62 10.88
N ALA A 166 -1.28 -6.64 11.52
CA ALA A 166 -1.60 -6.94 12.90
C ALA A 166 -0.64 -6.22 13.86
N VAL A 167 0.66 -6.50 13.81
CA VAL A 167 1.60 -6.00 14.81
C VAL A 167 1.75 -4.47 14.73
N ARG A 168 1.84 -3.91 13.52
CA ARG A 168 1.93 -2.47 13.32
C ARG A 168 0.54 -1.80 13.25
N GLY A 169 -0.42 -2.39 12.55
CA GLY A 169 -1.71 -1.77 12.25
C GLY A 169 -2.64 -1.66 13.44
N VAL A 170 -2.79 -2.73 14.23
CA VAL A 170 -3.74 -2.77 15.37
C VAL A 170 -3.45 -1.68 16.41
N PRO A 171 -2.21 -1.44 16.85
CA PRO A 171 -1.92 -0.35 17.78
C PRO A 171 -2.39 1.02 17.28
N PHE A 172 -2.18 1.33 16.01
CA PHE A 172 -2.65 2.59 15.43
C PHE A 172 -4.17 2.71 15.43
N ILE A 173 -4.88 1.61 15.13
CA ILE A 173 -6.36 1.58 15.17
C ILE A 173 -6.83 1.85 16.61
N ILE A 174 -6.30 1.18 17.60
CA ILE A 174 -6.71 1.34 19.00
C ILE A 174 -6.34 2.73 19.52
N ILE A 175 -5.14 3.25 19.23
CA ILE A 175 -4.76 4.63 19.56
C ILE A 175 -5.72 5.62 18.90
N GLY A 176 -6.10 5.41 17.64
CA GLY A 176 -7.07 6.24 16.93
C GLY A 176 -8.44 6.27 17.61
N LEU A 177 -8.96 5.11 18.05
CA LEU A 177 -10.22 5.02 18.80
C LEU A 177 -10.15 5.74 20.15
N CYS A 178 -9.06 5.54 20.88
CA CYS A 178 -8.85 6.23 22.15
C CYS A 178 -8.69 7.74 21.93
N ALA A 179 -8.01 8.14 20.87
CA ALA A 179 -7.81 9.54 20.51
C ALA A 179 -9.13 10.25 20.19
N TRP A 180 -10.10 9.51 19.60
CA TRP A 180 -11.45 10.04 19.39
C TRP A 180 -12.15 10.44 20.70
N ILE A 181 -11.84 9.74 21.78
CA ILE A 181 -12.39 10.00 23.12
C ILE A 181 -11.61 11.10 23.83
N LEU A 182 -10.28 11.10 23.68
CA LEU A 182 -9.37 11.94 24.47
C LEU A 182 -9.13 13.33 23.86
N VAL A 183 -9.25 13.47 22.54
CA VAL A 183 -8.99 14.73 21.83
C VAL A 183 -10.29 15.21 21.16
N PRO A 184 -10.96 16.21 21.73
CA PRO A 184 -12.20 16.75 21.15
C PRO A 184 -11.91 17.54 19.86
N ASP A 185 -12.87 17.54 18.94
CA ASP A 185 -12.79 18.29 17.68
C ASP A 185 -12.52 19.78 17.86
N ALA A 186 -13.05 20.35 18.93
CA ALA A 186 -12.84 21.76 19.27
C ALA A 186 -11.35 22.09 19.50
N GLU A 187 -10.58 21.18 20.08
CA GLU A 187 -9.14 21.36 20.28
C GLU A 187 -8.39 21.37 18.96
N ILE A 188 -8.76 20.46 18.04
CA ILE A 188 -8.12 20.36 16.72
C ILE A 188 -8.41 21.63 15.91
N LEU A 189 -9.68 22.06 15.89
CA LEU A 189 -10.12 23.27 15.16
C LEU A 189 -9.54 24.57 15.74
N ALA A 190 -9.26 24.62 17.05
CA ALA A 190 -8.61 25.76 17.67
C ALA A 190 -7.13 25.92 17.29
N LYS A 191 -6.46 24.80 16.97
CA LYS A 191 -5.02 24.78 16.68
C LYS A 191 -4.70 24.72 15.19
N PHE A 192 -5.57 24.08 14.40
CA PHE A 192 -5.28 23.78 13.00
C PHE A 192 -6.48 24.09 12.08
N PRO A 193 -6.21 24.53 10.83
CA PRO A 193 -7.27 24.78 9.86
C PRO A 193 -8.01 23.48 9.51
N PRO A 194 -9.33 23.53 9.27
CA PRO A 194 -10.11 22.38 8.88
C PRO A 194 -9.69 21.88 7.49
N LEU A 195 -9.80 20.56 7.27
CA LEU A 195 -9.60 19.95 5.97
C LEU A 195 -10.88 20.06 5.12
N GLN A 196 -10.71 20.48 3.88
CA GLN A 196 -11.78 20.42 2.90
C GLN A 196 -11.82 19.00 2.29
N MET A 197 -12.95 18.36 2.42
CA MET A 197 -13.20 17.03 1.87
C MET A 197 -13.62 17.12 0.38
N PRO A 198 -13.48 16.04 -0.42
CA PRO A 198 -13.84 16.04 -1.83
C PRO A 198 -15.32 16.39 -2.10
N ASN A 199 -16.20 16.07 -1.18
CA ASN A 199 -17.64 16.42 -1.24
C ASN A 199 -17.93 17.89 -0.90
N GLY A 200 -16.89 18.71 -0.62
CA GLY A 200 -17.00 20.12 -0.26
C GLY A 200 -17.24 20.40 1.23
N SER A 201 -17.43 19.39 2.07
CA SER A 201 -17.58 19.58 3.53
C SER A 201 -16.24 19.91 4.19
N PHE A 202 -16.28 20.56 5.33
CA PHE A 202 -15.10 20.83 6.16
C PHE A 202 -15.12 19.92 7.38
N MET A 203 -13.98 19.29 7.69
CA MET A 203 -13.81 18.42 8.84
C MET A 203 -12.55 18.81 9.62
N PRO A 204 -12.50 18.53 10.94
CA PRO A 204 -11.27 18.68 11.72
C PRO A 204 -10.14 17.82 11.11
N ASP A 205 -8.91 18.35 11.08
CA ASP A 205 -7.74 17.61 10.58
C ASP A 205 -7.29 16.53 11.56
N ARG A 206 -8.03 15.42 11.59
CA ARG A 206 -7.76 14.27 12.45
C ARG A 206 -6.49 13.49 12.08
N GLU A 207 -5.88 13.77 10.95
CA GLU A 207 -4.57 13.20 10.59
C GLU A 207 -3.45 13.69 11.54
N ARG A 208 -3.69 14.77 12.32
CA ARG A 208 -2.79 15.32 13.34
C ARG A 208 -2.99 14.72 14.74
N ILE A 209 -3.96 13.85 14.91
CA ILE A 209 -4.38 13.40 16.26
C ILE A 209 -3.31 12.52 16.92
N TYR A 210 -2.61 11.67 16.15
CA TYR A 210 -1.55 10.82 16.68
C TYR A 210 -0.37 11.64 17.24
N PRO A 211 0.25 12.58 16.51
CA PRO A 211 1.32 13.39 17.05
C PRO A 211 0.85 14.31 18.20
N LEU A 212 -0.41 14.79 18.18
CA LEU A 212 -1.00 15.53 19.32
C LEU A 212 -1.04 14.67 20.58
N LEU A 213 -1.56 13.46 20.45
CA LEU A 213 -1.67 12.54 21.58
C LEU A 213 -0.28 12.12 22.10
N ALA A 214 0.67 11.87 21.19
CA ALA A 214 2.06 11.59 21.55
C ALA A 214 2.69 12.75 22.33
N MET A 215 2.46 13.99 21.90
CA MET A 215 2.97 15.18 22.58
C MET A 215 2.37 15.36 23.98
N HIS A 216 1.08 15.02 24.18
CA HIS A 216 0.41 15.16 25.47
C HIS A 216 0.80 14.05 26.47
N LEU A 217 1.11 12.85 26.01
CA LEU A 217 1.23 11.69 26.88
C LEU A 217 2.64 11.15 27.02
N LEU A 218 3.49 11.29 25.99
CA LEU A 218 4.83 10.74 26.04
C LEU A 218 5.78 11.61 26.88
N PRO A 219 6.60 11.04 27.76
CA PRO A 219 7.74 11.73 28.36
C PRO A 219 8.71 12.21 27.28
N THR A 220 9.45 13.27 27.56
CA THR A 220 10.31 13.97 26.58
C THR A 220 11.24 13.03 25.81
N GLY A 221 11.89 12.07 26.49
CA GLY A 221 12.77 11.09 25.82
C GLY A 221 12.03 10.13 24.89
N MET A 222 10.85 9.66 25.29
CA MET A 222 10.00 8.79 24.49
C MET A 222 9.38 9.54 23.30
N LEU A 223 9.02 10.80 23.49
CA LEU A 223 8.55 11.67 22.41
C LEU A 223 9.64 11.85 21.35
N GLY A 224 10.89 12.12 21.77
CA GLY A 224 12.03 12.23 20.87
C GLY A 224 12.27 10.92 20.08
N MET A 225 12.15 9.77 20.75
CA MET A 225 12.27 8.46 20.09
C MET A 225 11.15 8.23 19.07
N ALA A 226 9.90 8.55 19.41
CA ALA A 226 8.77 8.43 18.49
C ALA A 226 8.92 9.34 17.27
N VAL A 227 9.35 10.59 17.45
CA VAL A 227 9.61 11.55 16.36
C VAL A 227 10.78 11.07 15.48
N GLY A 228 11.85 10.57 16.10
CA GLY A 228 12.99 9.97 15.38
C GLY A 228 12.56 8.77 14.53
N ALA A 229 11.73 7.87 15.08
CA ALA A 229 11.17 6.75 14.34
C ALA A 229 10.32 7.22 13.13
N PHE A 230 9.45 8.21 13.31
CA PHE A 230 8.68 8.79 12.20
C PHE A 230 9.58 9.42 11.13
N LEU A 231 10.62 10.11 11.52
CA LEU A 231 11.56 10.73 10.59
C LEU A 231 12.31 9.65 9.78
N CYS A 232 12.78 8.60 10.44
CA CYS A 232 13.44 7.47 9.76
C CYS A 232 12.48 6.76 8.81
N ALA A 233 11.26 6.44 9.26
CA ALA A 233 10.21 5.82 8.44
C ALA A 233 9.90 6.65 7.18
N PHE A 234 9.84 7.96 7.34
CA PHE A 234 9.65 8.90 6.25
C PHE A 234 10.82 8.85 5.26
N ILE A 235 12.07 8.93 5.74
CA ILE A 235 13.28 8.91 4.91
C ILE A 235 13.32 7.63 4.07
N VAL A 236 13.12 6.48 4.70
CA VAL A 236 13.13 5.17 4.04
C VAL A 236 11.99 5.06 3.03
N ALA A 237 10.77 5.43 3.40
CA ALA A 237 9.61 5.37 2.50
C ALA A 237 9.81 6.26 1.27
N LEU A 238 10.30 7.47 1.44
CA LEU A 238 10.58 8.39 0.34
C LEU A 238 11.65 7.85 -0.59
N SER A 239 12.77 7.40 -0.02
CA SER A 239 13.90 6.82 -0.77
C SER A 239 13.48 5.62 -1.59
N THR A 240 12.76 4.67 -0.98
CA THR A 240 12.26 3.46 -1.64
C THR A 240 11.31 3.79 -2.79
N ASN A 241 10.42 4.76 -2.61
CA ASN A 241 9.46 5.15 -3.66
C ASN A 241 10.14 5.86 -4.83
N ILE A 242 11.13 6.73 -4.58
CA ILE A 242 11.91 7.37 -5.64
C ILE A 242 12.73 6.32 -6.41
N GLN A 243 13.40 5.39 -5.70
CA GLN A 243 14.17 4.31 -6.33
C GLN A 243 13.27 3.40 -7.17
N ASN A 244 12.10 3.00 -6.67
CA ASN A 244 11.15 2.17 -7.41
C ASN A 244 10.66 2.88 -8.68
N SER A 245 10.29 4.17 -8.59
CA SER A 245 9.93 4.97 -9.76
C SER A 245 11.07 5.05 -10.77
N THR A 246 12.31 5.21 -10.30
CA THR A 246 13.50 5.26 -11.14
C THR A 246 13.76 3.93 -11.85
N ALA A 247 13.66 2.82 -11.13
CA ALA A 247 13.84 1.49 -11.71
C ALA A 247 12.80 1.19 -12.81
N VAL A 248 11.54 1.52 -12.57
CA VAL A 248 10.48 1.40 -13.57
C VAL A 248 10.74 2.27 -14.79
N PHE A 249 11.14 3.53 -14.59
CA PHE A 249 11.43 4.41 -15.72
C PHE A 249 12.64 3.94 -16.54
N VAL A 250 13.75 3.63 -15.88
CA VAL A 250 14.98 3.26 -16.57
C VAL A 250 14.87 1.91 -17.26
N ASN A 251 14.34 0.89 -16.58
CA ASN A 251 14.29 -0.46 -17.14
C ASN A 251 13.13 -0.66 -18.10
N ASP A 252 11.92 -0.22 -17.72
CA ASP A 252 10.71 -0.54 -18.47
C ASP A 252 10.42 0.47 -19.59
N CYS A 253 10.96 1.71 -19.49
CA CYS A 253 10.73 2.73 -20.51
C CYS A 253 12.00 3.06 -21.27
N TYR A 254 13.05 3.51 -20.58
CA TYR A 254 14.22 4.06 -21.24
C TYR A 254 15.03 2.97 -21.95
N ARG A 255 15.37 1.90 -21.23
CA ARG A 255 16.14 0.76 -21.78
C ARG A 255 15.33 -0.02 -22.82
N ALA A 256 14.03 -0.18 -22.60
CA ALA A 256 13.18 -0.98 -23.49
C ALA A 256 12.83 -0.26 -24.82
N TYR A 257 12.56 1.06 -24.76
CA TYR A 257 11.95 1.76 -25.91
C TYR A 257 12.78 2.95 -26.42
N ILE A 258 13.56 3.64 -25.57
CA ILE A 258 14.23 4.88 -25.96
C ILE A 258 15.67 4.61 -26.41
N SER A 259 16.43 3.86 -25.64
CA SER A 259 17.84 3.59 -25.95
C SER A 259 18.23 2.19 -25.50
N PRO A 260 17.85 1.14 -26.27
CA PRO A 260 18.25 -0.23 -25.97
C PRO A 260 19.74 -0.47 -26.27
N GLY A 261 20.34 -1.46 -25.58
CA GLY A 261 21.70 -1.96 -25.89
C GLY A 261 22.86 -1.01 -25.53
N ARG A 262 22.62 -0.04 -24.64
CA ARG A 262 23.70 0.81 -24.11
C ARG A 262 24.41 0.11 -22.95
N GLU A 263 25.62 0.59 -22.64
CA GLU A 263 26.39 0.15 -21.48
C GLU A 263 25.68 0.51 -20.15
N ASP A 264 25.88 -0.29 -19.10
CA ASP A 264 25.24 -0.08 -17.79
C ASP A 264 25.56 1.28 -17.18
N HIS A 265 26.76 1.81 -17.40
CA HIS A 265 27.15 3.16 -16.95
C HIS A 265 26.23 4.26 -17.51
N HIS A 266 25.75 4.12 -18.75
CA HIS A 266 24.80 5.05 -19.35
C HIS A 266 23.46 5.02 -18.61
N TYR A 267 22.94 3.82 -18.30
CA TYR A 267 21.67 3.69 -17.56
C TYR A 267 21.76 4.21 -16.13
N VAL A 268 22.91 4.04 -15.47
CA VAL A 268 23.17 4.63 -14.14
C VAL A 268 23.14 6.17 -14.21
N THR A 269 23.70 6.76 -15.27
CA THR A 269 23.65 8.22 -15.46
C THR A 269 22.22 8.71 -15.68
N VAL A 270 21.45 8.01 -16.52
CA VAL A 270 20.01 8.32 -16.73
C VAL A 270 19.22 8.18 -15.43
N ALA A 271 19.50 7.15 -14.62
CA ALA A 271 18.86 6.97 -13.32
C ALA A 271 19.11 8.16 -12.38
N ARG A 272 20.35 8.65 -12.33
CA ARG A 272 20.72 9.83 -11.50
C ARG A 272 19.95 11.08 -11.93
N VAL A 273 19.86 11.34 -13.23
CA VAL A 273 19.09 12.48 -13.77
C VAL A 273 17.60 12.32 -13.43
N TYR A 274 17.06 11.12 -13.63
CA TYR A 274 15.65 10.85 -13.31
C TYR A 274 15.34 10.99 -11.81
N ILE A 275 16.24 10.58 -10.92
CA ILE A 275 16.08 10.76 -9.46
C ILE A 275 15.86 12.24 -9.13
N VAL A 276 16.65 13.15 -9.72
CA VAL A 276 16.47 14.60 -9.50
C VAL A 276 15.11 15.08 -9.98
N PHE A 277 14.71 14.65 -11.18
CA PHE A 277 13.39 14.98 -11.73
C PHE A 277 12.25 14.41 -10.88
N ALA A 278 12.32 13.14 -10.52
CA ALA A 278 11.34 12.46 -9.67
C ALA A 278 11.19 13.14 -8.31
N THR A 279 12.31 13.52 -7.72
CA THR A 279 12.36 14.27 -6.47
C THR A 279 11.64 15.61 -6.58
N PHE A 280 11.89 16.37 -7.64
CA PHE A 280 11.23 17.65 -7.88
C PHE A 280 9.71 17.48 -8.01
N ILE A 281 9.25 16.49 -8.75
CA ILE A 281 7.82 16.17 -8.89
C ILE A 281 7.21 15.79 -7.54
N THR A 282 7.92 15.00 -6.73
CA THR A 282 7.45 14.59 -5.40
C THR A 282 7.31 15.80 -4.46
N ILE A 283 8.22 16.76 -4.52
CA ILE A 283 8.12 18.02 -3.77
C ILE A 283 6.88 18.81 -4.20
N LEU A 284 6.66 18.98 -5.51
CA LEU A 284 5.49 19.69 -6.03
C LEU A 284 4.18 19.08 -5.52
N PHE A 285 4.04 17.75 -5.54
CA PHE A 285 2.88 17.07 -4.98
C PHE A 285 2.77 17.26 -3.47
N GLY A 286 3.87 17.14 -2.71
CA GLY A 286 3.88 17.28 -1.27
C GLY A 286 3.49 18.67 -0.77
N VAL A 287 3.80 19.72 -1.56
CA VAL A 287 3.39 21.10 -1.25
C VAL A 287 1.94 21.36 -1.65
N SER A 288 1.52 20.84 -2.80
CA SER A 288 0.20 21.14 -3.39
C SER A 288 -0.95 20.43 -2.70
N ILE A 289 -0.70 19.30 -2.03
CA ILE A 289 -1.73 18.46 -1.41
C ILE A 289 -1.57 18.49 0.11
N ASN A 290 -2.70 18.64 0.84
CA ASN A 290 -2.70 18.70 2.30
C ASN A 290 -3.51 17.58 2.96
N ASN A 291 -4.09 16.67 2.18
CA ASN A 291 -4.96 15.61 2.68
C ASN A 291 -4.38 14.25 2.30
N ILE A 292 -3.94 13.47 3.30
CA ILE A 292 -3.35 12.14 3.13
C ILE A 292 -4.38 11.17 2.56
N LEU A 293 -5.61 11.18 3.09
CA LEU A 293 -6.67 10.29 2.63
C LEU A 293 -7.01 10.53 1.16
N GLN A 294 -7.13 11.80 0.75
CA GLN A 294 -7.38 12.15 -0.65
C GLN A 294 -6.26 11.68 -1.57
N THR A 295 -5.00 11.87 -1.16
CA THR A 295 -3.83 11.41 -1.93
C THR A 295 -3.85 9.89 -2.07
N ASN A 296 -4.12 9.16 -0.98
CA ASN A 296 -4.23 7.71 -0.99
C ASN A 296 -5.32 7.23 -1.95
N MET A 297 -6.49 7.86 -1.96
CA MET A 297 -7.59 7.52 -2.86
C MET A 297 -7.24 7.78 -4.34
N ILE A 298 -6.51 8.85 -4.65
CA ILE A 298 -6.01 9.10 -6.01
C ILE A 298 -5.07 7.98 -6.45
N ILE A 299 -4.14 7.57 -5.58
CA ILE A 299 -3.18 6.49 -5.87
C ILE A 299 -3.91 5.16 -6.11
N ILE A 300 -4.81 4.79 -5.20
CA ILE A 300 -5.60 3.57 -5.33
C ILE A 300 -6.39 3.57 -6.65
N ASN A 301 -7.09 4.66 -6.94
CA ASN A 301 -7.87 4.80 -8.15
C ASN A 301 -7.01 4.73 -9.42
N LEU A 302 -5.78 5.24 -9.37
CA LEU A 302 -4.86 5.19 -10.49
C LEU A 302 -4.39 3.76 -10.79
N VAL A 303 -4.21 2.94 -9.75
CA VAL A 303 -3.64 1.58 -9.86
C VAL A 303 -4.71 0.52 -10.10
N VAL A 304 -5.92 0.74 -9.58
CA VAL A 304 -7.01 -0.26 -9.59
C VAL A 304 -7.39 -0.72 -11.00
N GLY A 305 -7.25 0.15 -11.99
CA GLY A 305 -7.64 -0.17 -13.37
C GLY A 305 -6.89 -1.35 -13.98
N ALA A 306 -5.60 -1.47 -13.72
CA ALA A 306 -4.81 -2.59 -14.24
C ALA A 306 -4.93 -3.86 -13.39
N GLY A 307 -5.40 -3.76 -12.15
CA GLY A 307 -5.42 -4.87 -11.20
C GLY A 307 -6.21 -6.07 -11.70
N PHE A 308 -7.41 -5.85 -12.23
CA PHE A 308 -8.25 -6.92 -12.78
C PHE A 308 -7.58 -7.64 -13.96
N VAL A 309 -7.01 -6.90 -14.90
CA VAL A 309 -6.35 -7.47 -16.08
C VAL A 309 -5.14 -8.32 -15.66
N LYS A 310 -4.39 -7.87 -14.64
CA LYS A 310 -3.26 -8.61 -14.09
C LYS A 310 -3.67 -9.92 -13.42
N LEU A 311 -4.82 -9.98 -12.78
CA LEU A 311 -5.39 -11.23 -12.28
C LEU A 311 -5.91 -12.11 -13.42
N LEU A 312 -6.61 -11.51 -14.37
CA LEU A 312 -7.21 -12.23 -15.49
C LEU A 312 -6.17 -12.94 -16.35
N ARG A 313 -4.94 -12.41 -16.45
CA ARG A 313 -3.84 -13.08 -17.18
C ARG A 313 -3.47 -14.47 -16.64
N PHE A 314 -3.72 -14.75 -15.37
CA PHE A 314 -3.51 -16.08 -14.79
C PHE A 314 -4.68 -17.03 -15.04
N VAL A 315 -5.82 -16.52 -15.47
CA VAL A 315 -7.05 -17.30 -15.69
C VAL A 315 -7.36 -17.50 -17.17
N TRP A 316 -6.95 -16.56 -18.02
CA TRP A 316 -7.37 -16.54 -19.41
C TRP A 316 -6.22 -16.21 -20.37
N TRP A 317 -5.92 -17.15 -21.29
CA TRP A 317 -4.82 -17.07 -22.25
C TRP A 317 -4.88 -15.88 -23.21
N ARG A 318 -6.08 -15.30 -23.44
CA ARG A 318 -6.29 -14.23 -24.42
C ARG A 318 -5.89 -12.85 -23.92
N VAL A 319 -5.56 -12.71 -22.64
CA VAL A 319 -5.10 -11.44 -22.08
C VAL A 319 -3.77 -11.03 -22.70
N ASN A 320 -3.71 -9.79 -23.18
CA ASN A 320 -2.53 -9.24 -23.84
C ASN A 320 -2.11 -7.91 -23.19
N GLY A 321 -0.89 -7.46 -23.51
CA GLY A 321 -0.34 -6.22 -22.99
C GLY A 321 -1.16 -4.98 -23.38
N SER A 322 -1.78 -4.98 -24.58
CA SER A 322 -2.64 -3.87 -25.04
C SER A 322 -3.87 -3.68 -24.15
N ALA A 323 -4.47 -4.76 -23.65
CA ALA A 323 -5.59 -4.71 -22.71
C ALA A 323 -5.19 -4.08 -21.36
N GLU A 324 -4.00 -4.43 -20.85
CA GLU A 324 -3.47 -3.84 -19.61
C GLU A 324 -3.24 -2.34 -19.77
N VAL A 325 -2.64 -1.91 -20.88
CA VAL A 325 -2.42 -0.50 -21.19
C VAL A 325 -3.75 0.26 -21.31
N ALA A 326 -4.75 -0.32 -21.99
CA ALA A 326 -6.06 0.28 -22.13
C ALA A 326 -6.77 0.47 -20.78
N ALA A 327 -6.74 -0.56 -19.91
CA ALA A 327 -7.28 -0.46 -18.56
C ALA A 327 -6.63 0.66 -17.75
N GLN A 328 -5.30 0.76 -17.85
CA GLN A 328 -4.54 1.77 -17.11
C GLN A 328 -4.81 3.19 -17.61
N ILE A 329 -4.90 3.38 -18.93
CA ILE A 329 -5.27 4.67 -19.54
C ILE A 329 -6.69 5.06 -19.13
N ALA A 330 -7.65 4.13 -19.21
CA ALA A 330 -9.03 4.38 -18.79
C ALA A 330 -9.13 4.79 -17.32
N SER A 331 -8.36 4.13 -16.42
CA SER A 331 -8.28 4.50 -15.02
C SER A 331 -7.70 5.91 -14.84
N ALA A 332 -6.60 6.22 -15.50
CA ALA A 332 -5.95 7.52 -15.42
C ALA A 332 -6.86 8.66 -15.93
N LEU A 333 -7.54 8.45 -17.06
CA LEU A 333 -8.50 9.41 -17.59
C LEU A 333 -9.71 9.58 -16.67
N GLY A 334 -10.19 8.48 -16.07
CA GLY A 334 -11.27 8.53 -15.09
C GLY A 334 -10.89 9.30 -13.83
N VAL A 335 -9.68 9.09 -13.31
CA VAL A 335 -9.14 9.88 -12.18
C VAL A 335 -9.02 11.35 -12.56
N ALA A 336 -8.46 11.66 -13.73
CA ALA A 336 -8.35 13.03 -14.20
C ALA A 336 -9.73 13.70 -14.34
N PHE A 337 -10.73 12.98 -14.86
CA PHE A 337 -12.11 13.45 -14.93
C PHE A 337 -12.69 13.72 -13.53
N PHE A 338 -12.49 12.82 -12.57
CA PHE A 338 -12.99 12.98 -11.20
C PHE A 338 -12.38 14.16 -10.44
N LEU A 339 -11.23 14.65 -10.86
CA LEU A 339 -10.63 15.87 -10.30
C LEU A 339 -11.28 17.15 -10.83
N THR A 340 -12.05 17.09 -11.92
CA THR A 340 -12.77 18.23 -12.49
C THR A 340 -14.09 18.52 -11.74
N PRO A 341 -14.63 19.77 -11.81
CA PRO A 341 -15.92 20.09 -11.22
C PRO A 341 -17.08 19.18 -11.70
N PRO A 342 -17.25 18.90 -13.02
CA PRO A 342 -18.29 17.98 -13.47
C PRO A 342 -18.04 16.54 -13.01
N GLY A 343 -16.80 16.10 -12.90
CA GLY A 343 -16.44 14.79 -12.39
C GLY A 343 -16.82 14.63 -10.90
N LYS A 344 -16.63 15.66 -10.10
CA LYS A 344 -17.09 15.65 -8.68
C LYS A 344 -18.61 15.55 -8.57
N GLN A 345 -19.36 16.26 -9.42
CA GLN A 345 -20.82 16.15 -9.48
C GLN A 345 -21.26 14.73 -9.88
N PHE A 346 -20.56 14.14 -10.84
CA PHE A 346 -20.81 12.77 -11.27
C PHE A 346 -20.50 11.74 -10.16
N GLN A 347 -19.46 11.94 -9.37
CA GLN A 347 -19.18 11.09 -8.19
C GLN A 347 -20.31 11.18 -7.15
N VAL A 348 -20.84 12.38 -6.89
CA VAL A 348 -22.00 12.55 -6.00
C VAL A 348 -23.23 11.82 -6.57
N PHE A 349 -23.47 11.94 -7.86
CA PHE A 349 -24.55 11.20 -8.53
C PHE A 349 -24.38 9.68 -8.38
N LEU A 350 -23.18 9.15 -8.57
CA LEU A 350 -22.88 7.73 -8.38
C LEU A 350 -23.13 7.26 -6.94
N ALA A 351 -22.74 8.06 -5.96
CA ALA A 351 -22.98 7.76 -4.55
C ALA A 351 -24.51 7.69 -4.25
N HIS A 352 -25.28 8.63 -4.79
CA HIS A 352 -26.76 8.60 -4.68
C HIS A 352 -27.36 7.37 -5.37
N LEU A 353 -26.90 7.05 -6.59
CA LEU A 353 -27.36 5.88 -7.33
C LEU A 353 -27.10 4.57 -6.56
N ALA A 354 -25.92 4.47 -5.93
CA ALA A 354 -25.55 3.33 -5.11
C ALA A 354 -26.23 3.33 -3.72
N ARG A 355 -27.04 4.33 -3.41
CA ARG A 355 -27.66 4.56 -2.09
C ARG A 355 -26.65 4.61 -0.93
N LEU A 356 -25.48 5.14 -1.21
CA LEU A 356 -24.39 5.28 -0.27
C LEU A 356 -24.33 6.71 0.23
N SER A 357 -24.27 6.89 1.53
CA SER A 357 -24.17 8.21 2.17
C SER A 357 -22.76 8.46 2.73
N GLY A 358 -22.40 9.73 2.86
CA GLY A 358 -21.12 10.13 3.44
C GLY A 358 -19.91 10.00 2.51
N ASN A 359 -18.73 10.24 3.08
CA ASN A 359 -17.47 10.19 2.33
C ASN A 359 -17.13 8.78 1.83
N ASP A 360 -17.44 7.75 2.62
CA ASP A 360 -17.17 6.35 2.25
C ASP A 360 -17.98 5.95 1.01
N GLY A 361 -19.25 6.34 0.96
CA GLY A 361 -20.10 6.11 -0.20
C GLY A 361 -19.57 6.79 -1.46
N PHE A 362 -19.05 8.01 -1.33
CA PHE A 362 -18.43 8.76 -2.41
C PHE A 362 -17.17 8.04 -2.94
N TYR A 363 -16.30 7.57 -2.07
CA TYR A 363 -15.08 6.86 -2.48
C TYR A 363 -15.37 5.51 -3.11
N ILE A 364 -16.20 4.69 -2.48
CA ILE A 364 -16.49 3.33 -2.96
C ILE A 364 -17.21 3.35 -4.30
N SER A 365 -18.21 4.23 -4.47
CA SER A 365 -18.91 4.37 -5.76
C SER A 365 -17.98 4.83 -6.87
N SER A 366 -17.05 5.73 -6.57
CA SER A 366 -16.02 6.19 -7.52
C SER A 366 -15.07 5.06 -7.93
N GLN A 367 -14.63 4.26 -6.98
CA GLN A 367 -13.76 3.10 -7.25
C GLN A 367 -14.46 2.05 -8.09
N LEU A 368 -15.71 1.73 -7.76
CA LEU A 368 -16.53 0.80 -8.56
C LEU A 368 -16.68 1.27 -10.01
N ALA A 369 -16.95 2.55 -10.21
CA ALA A 369 -17.06 3.12 -11.55
C ALA A 369 -15.74 3.02 -12.33
N LEU A 370 -14.61 3.30 -11.68
CA LEU A 370 -13.29 3.19 -12.31
C LEU A 370 -12.90 1.76 -12.63
N VAL A 371 -13.14 0.82 -11.71
CA VAL A 371 -12.92 -0.62 -11.97
C VAL A 371 -13.76 -1.09 -13.14
N SER A 372 -15.05 -0.71 -13.17
CA SER A 372 -15.96 -1.09 -14.23
C SER A 372 -15.52 -0.51 -15.58
N LEU A 373 -15.16 0.78 -15.62
CA LEU A 373 -14.67 1.47 -16.82
C LEU A 373 -13.39 0.83 -17.36
N SER A 374 -12.42 0.58 -16.47
CA SER A 374 -11.14 0.00 -16.82
C SER A 374 -11.27 -1.45 -17.28
N THR A 375 -12.09 -2.24 -16.61
CA THR A 375 -12.39 -3.62 -16.99
C THR A 375 -13.05 -3.68 -18.35
N LEU A 376 -14.07 -2.84 -18.58
CA LEU A 376 -14.77 -2.80 -19.86
C LEU A 376 -13.83 -2.39 -20.99
N SER A 377 -13.01 -1.34 -20.80
CA SER A 377 -12.03 -0.92 -21.79
C SER A 377 -11.00 -2.02 -22.10
N ALA A 378 -10.52 -2.73 -21.07
CA ALA A 378 -9.61 -3.86 -21.26
C ALA A 378 -10.27 -4.98 -22.06
N LEU A 379 -11.50 -5.38 -21.74
CA LEU A 379 -12.23 -6.42 -22.46
C LEU A 379 -12.46 -6.05 -23.93
N VAL A 380 -12.86 -4.81 -24.20
CA VAL A 380 -13.05 -4.31 -25.57
C VAL A 380 -11.74 -4.38 -26.35
N VAL A 381 -10.65 -3.83 -25.79
CA VAL A 381 -9.34 -3.83 -26.49
C VAL A 381 -8.82 -5.25 -26.66
N MET A 382 -8.98 -6.13 -25.68
CA MET A 382 -8.58 -7.53 -25.76
C MET A 382 -9.29 -8.29 -26.88
N VAL A 383 -10.57 -8.00 -27.14
CA VAL A 383 -11.32 -8.60 -28.25
C VAL A 383 -10.88 -8.02 -29.61
N LEU A 384 -10.59 -6.73 -29.68
CA LEU A 384 -10.21 -6.02 -30.88
C LEU A 384 -8.75 -6.23 -31.31
N THR A 385 -7.88 -6.62 -30.39
CA THR A 385 -6.45 -6.82 -30.63
C THR A 385 -6.08 -8.28 -30.81
N ARG A 386 -4.93 -8.52 -31.42
CA ARG A 386 -4.40 -9.89 -31.58
C ARG A 386 -3.90 -10.43 -30.23
N PRO A 387 -4.11 -11.73 -29.97
CA PRO A 387 -3.53 -12.37 -28.79
C PRO A 387 -2.00 -12.37 -28.87
N GLU A 388 -1.35 -12.60 -27.74
CA GLU A 388 0.10 -12.78 -27.66
C GLU A 388 0.54 -14.01 -28.50
N PRO A 389 1.78 -14.04 -29.02
CA PRO A 389 2.33 -15.15 -29.77
C PRO A 389 2.22 -16.46 -28.99
N LYS A 390 1.80 -17.53 -29.67
CA LYS A 390 1.62 -18.85 -29.01
C LYS A 390 2.88 -19.35 -28.32
N ALA A 391 4.06 -19.07 -28.87
CA ALA A 391 5.34 -19.48 -28.26
C ALA A 391 5.54 -18.83 -26.87
N HIS A 392 5.20 -17.53 -26.71
CA HIS A 392 5.28 -16.88 -25.41
C HIS A 392 4.24 -17.42 -24.43
N LEU A 393 3.03 -17.71 -24.91
CA LEU A 393 1.96 -18.27 -24.06
C LEU A 393 2.28 -19.69 -23.61
N SER A 394 2.88 -20.54 -24.49
CA SER A 394 3.31 -21.89 -24.10
C SER A 394 4.43 -21.85 -23.08
N ALA A 395 5.46 -21.03 -23.28
CA ALA A 395 6.55 -20.87 -22.32
C ALA A 395 6.04 -20.39 -20.95
N PHE A 396 5.10 -19.43 -20.94
CA PHE A 396 4.46 -18.97 -19.71
C PHE A 396 3.64 -20.08 -19.03
N TYR A 397 2.87 -20.86 -19.84
CA TYR A 397 2.07 -21.96 -19.32
C TYR A 397 2.93 -23.09 -18.73
N GLU A 398 4.02 -23.45 -19.39
CA GLU A 398 4.96 -24.47 -18.91
C GLU A 398 5.64 -24.05 -17.60
N LEU A 399 5.98 -22.77 -17.48
CA LEU A 399 6.66 -22.25 -16.29
C LEU A 399 5.72 -22.14 -15.08
N ILE A 400 4.49 -21.62 -15.26
CA ILE A 400 3.61 -21.21 -14.15
C ILE A 400 2.47 -22.20 -13.95
N ARG A 401 2.06 -22.93 -15.01
CA ARG A 401 0.89 -23.83 -15.03
C ARG A 401 -0.37 -23.19 -14.42
N PRO A 402 -0.79 -22.01 -14.93
CA PRO A 402 -1.89 -21.27 -14.35
C PRO A 402 -3.22 -22.03 -14.59
N PHE A 403 -4.13 -21.86 -13.64
CA PHE A 403 -5.48 -22.43 -13.74
C PHE A 403 -6.37 -21.62 -14.71
N GLY A 404 -7.47 -22.23 -15.20
CA GLY A 404 -8.52 -21.55 -15.97
C GLY A 404 -8.52 -21.87 -17.47
N PHE A 405 -8.81 -20.87 -18.31
CA PHE A 405 -9.09 -21.03 -19.74
C PHE A 405 -7.81 -21.00 -20.58
N TRP A 406 -6.99 -22.05 -20.49
CA TRP A 406 -5.72 -22.19 -21.22
C TRP A 406 -5.76 -23.28 -22.32
N GLY A 407 -6.93 -23.84 -22.62
CA GLY A 407 -7.10 -24.92 -23.57
C GLY A 407 -6.39 -24.77 -24.92
N PRO A 408 -6.43 -23.58 -25.59
CA PRO A 408 -5.76 -23.38 -26.88
C PRO A 408 -4.23 -23.37 -26.86
N VAL A 409 -3.64 -23.30 -25.66
CA VAL A 409 -2.18 -23.18 -25.46
C VAL A 409 -1.61 -24.42 -24.79
N ARG A 410 -2.45 -25.22 -24.13
CA ARG A 410 -2.06 -26.42 -23.42
C ARG A 410 -1.53 -27.47 -24.43
N SER A 411 -0.25 -27.80 -24.36
CA SER A 411 0.33 -28.88 -25.10
C SER A 411 -0.26 -30.23 -24.63
N GLY A 412 -0.67 -31.07 -25.55
CA GLY A 412 -1.54 -32.27 -25.33
C GLY A 412 -0.95 -33.44 -24.54
N GLU A 413 0.22 -33.34 -23.94
CA GLU A 413 0.73 -34.35 -23.01
C GLU A 413 0.18 -34.07 -21.62
N ALA A 414 -0.52 -35.05 -21.07
CA ALA A 414 -1.11 -35.02 -19.74
C ALA A 414 0.00 -34.85 -18.68
N SER A 415 0.38 -33.62 -18.41
CA SER A 415 1.21 -33.30 -17.25
C SER A 415 0.37 -33.48 -15.99
N GLU A 416 1.04 -33.81 -14.89
CA GLU A 416 0.52 -34.06 -13.55
C GLU A 416 -0.70 -33.20 -13.17
N PRO A 417 -1.62 -33.74 -12.37
CA PRO A 417 -2.83 -33.02 -11.99
C PRO A 417 -2.46 -31.69 -11.38
N ASP A 418 -3.08 -30.63 -11.90
CA ASP A 418 -2.91 -29.25 -11.46
C ASP A 418 -3.15 -29.16 -9.93
N PRO A 419 -2.19 -28.67 -9.13
CA PRO A 419 -2.33 -28.56 -7.69
C PRO A 419 -3.31 -27.42 -7.26
N PHE A 420 -4.23 -27.05 -8.15
CA PHE A 420 -5.19 -25.95 -7.91
C PHE A 420 -5.91 -26.07 -6.57
N GLY A 421 -6.35 -27.26 -6.19
CA GLY A 421 -7.00 -27.49 -4.89
C GLY A 421 -6.09 -27.18 -3.71
N LEU A 422 -4.80 -27.54 -3.80
CA LEU A 422 -3.81 -27.26 -2.77
C LEU A 422 -3.46 -25.76 -2.74
N GLN A 423 -3.31 -25.11 -3.88
CA GLN A 423 -3.04 -23.68 -4.00
C GLN A 423 -4.22 -22.84 -3.45
N LEU A 424 -5.44 -23.24 -3.75
CA LEU A 424 -6.65 -22.63 -3.21
C LEU A 424 -6.72 -22.83 -1.70
N GLY A 425 -6.44 -24.01 -1.20
CA GLY A 425 -6.35 -24.32 0.23
C GLY A 425 -5.30 -23.45 0.94
N LEU A 426 -4.11 -23.31 0.33
CA LEU A 426 -3.05 -22.44 0.86
C LEU A 426 -3.51 -20.97 0.91
N THR A 427 -4.20 -20.48 -0.11
CA THR A 427 -4.74 -19.12 -0.16
C THR A 427 -5.73 -18.89 0.99
N PHE A 428 -6.69 -19.81 1.20
CA PHE A 428 -7.64 -19.70 2.31
C PHE A 428 -6.96 -19.80 3.68
N ALA A 429 -5.95 -20.66 3.82
CA ALA A 429 -5.20 -20.79 5.06
C ALA A 429 -4.41 -19.51 5.38
N ILE A 430 -3.81 -18.86 4.36
CA ILE A 430 -3.12 -17.55 4.51
C ILE A 430 -4.12 -16.46 4.91
N ILE A 431 -5.30 -16.41 4.30
CA ILE A 431 -6.34 -15.46 4.70
C ILE A 431 -6.77 -15.71 6.15
N ALA A 432 -7.00 -16.96 6.51
CA ALA A 432 -7.45 -17.33 7.86
C ALA A 432 -6.42 -17.00 8.94
N ILE A 433 -5.12 -17.23 8.72
CA ILE A 433 -4.09 -16.84 9.69
C ILE A 433 -4.00 -15.34 9.85
N ASN A 434 -4.03 -14.56 8.76
CA ASN A 434 -3.97 -13.11 8.82
C ASN A 434 -5.19 -12.53 9.56
N LEU A 435 -6.40 -12.99 9.25
CA LEU A 435 -7.61 -12.57 9.94
C LEU A 435 -7.63 -13.04 11.40
N GLY A 436 -7.15 -14.25 11.68
CA GLY A 436 -7.05 -14.80 13.02
C GLY A 436 -6.14 -13.98 13.92
N VAL A 437 -4.91 -13.65 13.46
CA VAL A 437 -3.97 -12.83 14.23
C VAL A 437 -4.49 -11.40 14.40
N LEU A 438 -5.01 -10.78 13.33
CA LEU A 438 -5.58 -9.43 13.37
C LEU A 438 -6.74 -9.37 14.39
N ALA A 439 -7.69 -10.31 14.29
CA ALA A 439 -8.83 -10.38 15.20
C ALA A 439 -8.42 -10.67 16.65
N ALA A 440 -7.46 -11.58 16.85
CA ALA A 440 -6.96 -11.89 18.18
C ALA A 440 -6.39 -10.65 18.88
N MET A 441 -5.54 -9.89 18.19
CA MET A 441 -4.94 -8.66 18.74
C MET A 441 -5.99 -7.57 18.97
N LEU A 442 -6.88 -7.33 17.99
CA LEU A 442 -7.90 -6.30 18.09
C LEU A 442 -8.87 -6.59 19.25
N LEU A 443 -9.38 -7.83 19.32
CA LEU A 443 -10.31 -8.25 20.37
C LEU A 443 -9.68 -8.26 21.75
N PHE A 444 -8.38 -8.59 21.84
CA PHE A 444 -7.62 -8.49 23.09
C PHE A 444 -7.61 -7.06 23.64
N PHE A 445 -7.24 -6.07 22.81
CA PHE A 445 -7.19 -4.67 23.24
C PHE A 445 -8.59 -4.07 23.50
N LEU A 446 -9.62 -4.59 22.83
CA LEU A 446 -11.02 -4.23 23.11
C LEU A 446 -11.59 -4.92 24.35
N GLY A 447 -10.83 -5.82 25.02
CA GLY A 447 -11.26 -6.51 26.22
C GLY A 447 -12.17 -7.74 25.99
N PHE A 448 -12.27 -8.24 24.76
CA PHE A 448 -13.01 -9.46 24.42
C PHE A 448 -12.10 -10.70 24.50
N ILE A 449 -11.55 -11.00 25.68
CA ILE A 449 -10.50 -12.00 25.87
C ILE A 449 -10.87 -13.39 25.35
N THR A 450 -12.12 -13.84 25.61
CA THR A 450 -12.58 -15.17 25.15
C THR A 450 -12.59 -15.28 23.62
N TYR A 451 -13.09 -14.24 22.94
CA TYR A 451 -13.10 -14.20 21.47
C TYR A 451 -11.68 -14.05 20.91
N ALA A 452 -10.81 -13.29 21.58
CA ALA A 452 -9.40 -13.16 21.21
C ALA A 452 -8.67 -14.52 21.31
N ALA A 453 -8.93 -15.31 22.35
CA ALA A 453 -8.39 -16.65 22.48
C ALA A 453 -8.89 -17.59 21.37
N GLY A 454 -10.18 -17.53 21.00
CA GLY A 454 -10.73 -18.29 19.87
C GLY A 454 -10.06 -17.91 18.53
N ALA A 455 -9.87 -16.62 18.29
CA ALA A 455 -9.18 -16.14 17.09
C ALA A 455 -7.69 -16.56 17.05
N ALA A 456 -7.01 -16.58 18.20
CA ALA A 456 -5.64 -17.07 18.32
C ALA A 456 -5.55 -18.58 18.02
N VAL A 457 -6.50 -19.38 18.49
CA VAL A 457 -6.58 -20.83 18.16
C VAL A 457 -6.78 -21.02 16.66
N LEU A 458 -7.64 -20.22 16.02
CA LEU A 458 -7.83 -20.25 14.56
C LEU A 458 -6.52 -19.93 13.84
N ALA A 459 -5.77 -18.92 14.29
CA ALA A 459 -4.49 -18.56 13.70
C ALA A 459 -3.46 -19.70 13.81
N VAL A 460 -3.38 -20.36 14.97
CA VAL A 460 -2.48 -21.51 15.18
C VAL A 460 -2.88 -22.70 14.27
N ALA A 461 -4.17 -23.02 14.20
CA ALA A 461 -4.68 -24.08 13.34
C ALA A 461 -4.38 -23.78 11.85
N SER A 462 -4.57 -22.52 11.43
CA SER A 462 -4.24 -22.08 10.08
C SER A 462 -2.75 -22.19 9.77
N TRP A 463 -1.88 -21.87 10.74
CA TRP A 463 -0.44 -22.04 10.62
C TRP A 463 -0.03 -23.50 10.42
N MET A 464 -0.62 -24.42 11.21
CA MET A 464 -0.38 -25.86 11.05
C MET A 464 -0.82 -26.35 9.68
N TRP A 465 -1.96 -25.87 9.19
CA TRP A 465 -2.47 -26.19 7.87
C TRP A 465 -1.57 -25.65 6.76
N ILE A 466 -1.09 -24.41 6.88
CA ILE A 466 -0.13 -23.81 5.94
C ILE A 466 1.13 -24.64 5.84
N ARG A 467 1.70 -25.09 6.96
CA ARG A 467 2.88 -25.92 6.96
C ARG A 467 2.68 -27.22 6.17
N ASP A 468 1.60 -27.93 6.40
CA ASP A 468 1.26 -29.15 5.66
C ASP A 468 1.09 -28.90 4.16
N LEU A 469 0.39 -27.80 3.80
CA LEU A 469 0.18 -27.45 2.38
C LEU A 469 1.47 -27.03 1.68
N VAL A 470 2.33 -26.27 2.36
CA VAL A 470 3.63 -25.85 1.81
C VAL A 470 4.57 -27.03 1.62
N GLU A 471 4.59 -27.99 2.56
CA GLU A 471 5.38 -29.23 2.41
C GLU A 471 4.91 -30.09 1.22
N ARG A 472 3.60 -30.08 0.92
CA ARG A 472 3.04 -30.81 -0.24
C ARG A 472 3.25 -30.09 -1.57
N LEU A 473 3.16 -28.75 -1.58
CA LEU A 473 3.31 -27.94 -2.80
C LEU A 473 4.78 -27.71 -3.18
N TYR A 474 5.63 -27.56 -2.18
CA TYR A 474 7.04 -27.20 -2.32
C TYR A 474 7.89 -28.16 -1.47
N PRO A 475 8.00 -29.45 -1.85
CA PRO A 475 8.85 -30.39 -1.14
C PRO A 475 10.29 -29.89 -1.13
N GLU A 476 11.03 -30.18 -0.05
CA GLU A 476 12.46 -29.86 0.00
C GLU A 476 13.17 -30.68 -1.08
N GLU A 477 13.67 -30.02 -2.11
CA GLU A 477 14.62 -30.65 -3.00
C GLU A 477 15.90 -30.91 -2.19
N ILE A 478 16.25 -32.19 -2.05
CA ILE A 478 17.51 -32.66 -1.46
C ILE A 478 18.61 -32.41 -2.51
N GLY A 479 18.98 -31.12 -2.66
CA GLY A 479 20.03 -30.66 -3.58
C GLY A 479 20.25 -29.17 -3.40
N ASP A 480 21.51 -28.80 -3.20
CA ASP A 480 21.92 -27.39 -3.11
C ASP A 480 21.69 -26.71 -4.48
N PRO A 481 20.72 -25.78 -4.64
CA PRO A 481 20.51 -25.12 -5.94
C PRO A 481 21.68 -24.23 -6.36
N LEU A 482 22.69 -24.06 -5.50
CA LEU A 482 23.95 -23.36 -5.81
C LEU A 482 25.04 -24.29 -6.40
N ALA A 483 24.75 -25.59 -6.51
CA ALA A 483 25.71 -26.55 -7.11
C ALA A 483 25.64 -26.59 -8.65
N ASP A 484 24.54 -26.14 -9.27
CA ASP A 484 24.47 -25.97 -10.71
C ASP A 484 24.88 -24.54 -11.08
N PRO A 485 26.01 -24.33 -11.79
CA PRO A 485 26.35 -23.02 -12.30
C PRO A 485 25.24 -22.57 -13.25
N LEU A 486 24.73 -21.35 -13.03
CA LEU A 486 23.81 -20.67 -13.94
C LEU A 486 24.26 -20.92 -15.38
N PRO A 487 23.38 -21.33 -16.30
CA PRO A 487 23.74 -21.54 -17.69
C PRO A 487 24.45 -20.29 -18.17
N SER A 488 25.68 -20.44 -18.64
CA SER A 488 26.56 -19.37 -19.08
C SER A 488 25.80 -18.46 -20.05
N GLU A 489 25.92 -17.15 -19.90
CA GLU A 489 25.27 -16.10 -20.71
C GLU A 489 25.49 -16.25 -22.24
N THR A 490 26.27 -17.22 -22.68
CA THR A 490 26.53 -17.53 -24.07
C THR A 490 25.38 -18.25 -24.80
N ALA A 491 24.35 -18.73 -24.09
CA ALA A 491 23.21 -19.42 -24.71
C ALA A 491 22.06 -18.50 -25.16
N VAL A 492 22.07 -17.23 -24.79
CA VAL A 492 20.98 -16.28 -25.10
C VAL A 492 21.30 -15.33 -26.27
N GLN A 493 22.50 -15.42 -26.87
CA GLN A 493 22.88 -14.55 -28.00
C GLN A 493 22.62 -15.16 -29.39
N GLY A 494 21.86 -16.21 -29.52
CA GLY A 494 21.55 -16.82 -30.80
C GLY A 494 20.05 -17.00 -31.04
N HIS A 495 19.28 -15.92 -31.18
CA HIS A 495 18.07 -15.87 -32.05
C HIS A 495 17.56 -14.45 -32.14
#